data_1e6c29ef24d15b73fe3f65835cf46495
#
_entry.id   1e6c29ef24d15b73fe3f65835cf46495
#
_cell.length_a   1.000
_cell.length_b   1.000
_cell.length_c   1.000
_cell.angle_alpha   90.00
_cell.angle_beta   90.00
_cell.angle_gamma   90.00
#
_symmetry.space_group_name_H-M   'P 1'
#
loop_
_entity.id
_entity.type
_entity.pdbx_description
1 polymer ?
#
loop_
_entity_poly.entity_id
_entity_poly.type
_entity_poly.pdbx_seq_one_letter_code
_entity_poly.pdbx_strand_id
1 'polypeptide(L)'
;MIVNIPGERPYDVRIGSDVLDGLGNYLRRVDATANAPRILVLSDTNVAPLYLEEAKASLRAADYRVSEIVVPAGEKTKSVEVAGEIWEAMAGLKLGRDCAVVALGGGVVGDLAGFTASTFMRGITVVQAPTSLLAMVDSSVGGKTGVNLSAGKNLVGTFTQPAYVCASTKTLSTLPSREWACGCGEIAKSSVIDSDEFFFWLSDNASALASRDRDVTAEAIARSIVFKADVVAQDKTESRGVRECLNYGHTLGHAVESLAGYGTYSHGAAVAEGMRFAARLGAAIAGTSIDVVRAQDNLLDELGLPALSWSAAPEDMLAVMKRDKKARGGVVKFVLPLDIGQWELREVEDDVILEHLAAWARSK
;
A
#
# COMPACT_ATOMS: atom_id res chain seq x y z
N MET A 1 15.22 10.97 -7.08
CA MET A 1 14.28 11.94 -6.48
C MET A 1 14.23 11.72 -4.97
N ILE A 2 13.95 12.75 -4.16
CA ILE A 2 13.78 12.62 -2.70
C ILE A 2 12.50 13.32 -2.31
N VAL A 3 11.66 12.62 -1.53
CA VAL A 3 10.46 13.16 -0.89
C VAL A 3 10.69 13.14 0.62
N ASN A 4 10.59 14.31 1.26
CA ASN A 4 10.71 14.43 2.70
C ASN A 4 9.34 14.21 3.34
N ILE A 5 9.22 13.28 4.28
CA ILE A 5 8.00 13.01 5.03
C ILE A 5 8.07 13.74 6.37
N PRO A 6 7.20 14.75 6.57
CA PRO A 6 7.19 15.51 7.81
C PRO A 6 6.58 14.71 8.98
N GLY A 7 6.93 15.05 10.20
CA GLY A 7 6.34 14.41 11.38
C GLY A 7 7.19 14.58 12.64
N GLU A 8 6.84 13.87 13.71
CA GLU A 8 7.64 13.84 14.94
C GLU A 8 9.02 13.18 14.73
N ARG A 9 9.07 12.24 13.81
CA ARG A 9 10.30 11.61 13.31
C ARG A 9 10.26 11.73 11.78
N PRO A 10 10.75 12.86 11.23
CA PRO A 10 10.78 13.04 9.78
C PRO A 10 11.74 12.03 9.15
N TYR A 11 11.45 11.62 7.93
CA TYR A 11 12.29 10.70 7.18
C TYR A 11 12.20 10.97 5.69
N ASP A 12 13.20 10.47 4.96
CA ASP A 12 13.27 10.61 3.51
C ASP A 12 12.78 9.34 2.81
N VAL A 13 12.04 9.55 1.73
CA VAL A 13 11.80 8.54 0.70
C VAL A 13 12.67 8.87 -0.50
N ARG A 14 13.61 8.01 -0.81
CA ARG A 14 14.44 8.16 -2.00
C ARG A 14 13.96 7.23 -3.11
N ILE A 15 13.70 7.82 -4.28
CA ILE A 15 13.16 7.14 -5.45
C ILE A 15 14.17 7.21 -6.59
N GLY A 16 14.48 6.09 -7.20
CA GLY A 16 15.41 6.03 -8.34
C GLY A 16 15.90 4.63 -8.63
N SER A 17 16.58 4.44 -9.77
CA SER A 17 17.01 3.10 -10.21
C SER A 17 18.23 2.56 -9.45
N ASP A 18 19.08 3.43 -8.95
CA ASP A 18 20.36 3.14 -8.28
C ASP A 18 20.31 3.23 -6.76
N VAL A 19 19.10 3.38 -6.20
CA VAL A 19 18.95 3.68 -4.76
C VAL A 19 19.34 2.47 -3.91
N LEU A 20 19.08 1.25 -4.38
CA LEU A 20 19.44 0.04 -3.66
C LEU A 20 20.95 -0.15 -3.59
N ASP A 21 21.67 0.16 -4.67
CA ASP A 21 23.13 0.11 -4.72
C ASP A 21 23.76 1.08 -3.70
N GLY A 22 23.12 2.22 -3.44
CA GLY A 22 23.55 3.23 -2.48
C GLY A 22 23.02 3.04 -1.05
N LEU A 23 22.22 2.02 -0.77
CA LEU A 23 21.47 1.85 0.49
C LEU A 23 22.35 2.04 1.73
N GLY A 24 23.49 1.35 1.80
CA GLY A 24 24.40 1.43 2.94
C GLY A 24 24.90 2.86 3.21
N ASN A 25 25.32 3.56 2.15
CA ASN A 25 25.79 4.93 2.26
C ASN A 25 24.68 5.92 2.67
N TYR A 26 23.44 5.68 2.24
CA TYR A 26 22.30 6.49 2.68
C TYR A 26 22.00 6.25 4.14
N LEU A 27 21.99 5.01 4.61
CA LEU A 27 21.72 4.68 6.01
C LEU A 27 22.80 5.24 6.97
N ARG A 28 24.03 5.41 6.54
CA ARG A 28 25.07 6.09 7.32
C ARG A 28 24.79 7.59 7.55
N ARG A 29 23.87 8.18 6.79
CA ARG A 29 23.47 9.59 6.92
C ARG A 29 22.15 9.76 7.68
N VAL A 30 21.49 8.67 8.04
CA VAL A 30 20.25 8.67 8.82
C VAL A 30 20.58 8.42 10.28
N ASP A 31 20.35 9.38 11.16
CA ASP A 31 20.73 9.34 12.58
C ASP A 31 20.33 8.02 13.29
N ALA A 32 19.15 7.53 12.98
CA ALA A 32 18.61 6.30 13.57
C ALA A 32 19.38 5.01 13.16
N THR A 33 20.16 5.07 12.09
CA THR A 33 20.90 3.91 11.56
C THR A 33 22.41 4.17 11.44
N ALA A 34 22.85 5.43 11.47
CA ALA A 34 24.24 5.83 11.22
C ALA A 34 25.24 5.04 12.06
N ASN A 35 24.94 4.78 13.31
CA ASN A 35 25.80 4.08 14.26
C ASN A 35 25.34 2.64 14.55
N ALA A 36 24.34 2.12 13.81
CA ALA A 36 23.87 0.76 14.03
C ALA A 36 25.02 -0.24 13.77
N PRO A 37 25.33 -1.11 14.74
CA PRO A 37 26.42 -2.09 14.58
C PRO A 37 26.05 -3.23 13.67
N ARG A 38 24.73 -3.47 13.49
CA ARG A 38 24.20 -4.58 12.71
C ARG A 38 22.90 -4.20 12.03
N ILE A 39 22.73 -4.64 10.79
CA ILE A 39 21.48 -4.57 10.03
C ILE A 39 20.99 -6.00 9.77
N LEU A 40 19.72 -6.24 10.06
CA LEU A 40 18.99 -7.42 9.61
C LEU A 40 18.25 -7.08 8.32
N VAL A 41 18.47 -7.84 7.25
CA VAL A 41 17.63 -7.75 6.04
C VAL A 41 16.58 -8.86 6.12
N LEU A 42 15.31 -8.47 6.20
CA LEU A 42 14.17 -9.37 6.08
C LEU A 42 13.64 -9.32 4.64
N SER A 43 13.54 -10.48 4.00
CA SER A 43 13.04 -10.61 2.63
C SER A 43 12.17 -11.85 2.48
N ASP A 44 11.60 -12.07 1.30
CA ASP A 44 10.85 -13.28 0.98
C ASP A 44 11.50 -14.12 -0.13
N THR A 45 11.00 -15.34 -0.32
CA THR A 45 11.54 -16.30 -1.29
C THR A 45 11.42 -15.86 -2.75
N ASN A 46 10.59 -14.88 -3.10
CA ASN A 46 10.51 -14.32 -4.46
C ASN A 46 11.53 -13.20 -4.68
N VAL A 47 11.74 -12.35 -3.68
CA VAL A 47 12.56 -11.15 -3.78
C VAL A 47 14.04 -11.43 -3.46
N ALA A 48 14.30 -12.30 -2.47
CA ALA A 48 15.66 -12.58 -2.02
C ALA A 48 16.60 -13.07 -3.14
N PRO A 49 16.22 -14.00 -4.04
CA PRO A 49 17.09 -14.42 -5.14
C PRO A 49 17.48 -13.30 -6.11
N LEU A 50 16.69 -12.24 -6.18
CA LEU A 50 16.85 -11.15 -7.13
C LEU A 50 17.68 -9.99 -6.56
N TYR A 51 17.46 -9.63 -5.29
CA TYR A 51 17.94 -8.35 -4.75
C TYR A 51 18.64 -8.44 -3.39
N LEU A 52 18.59 -9.58 -2.68
CA LEU A 52 19.14 -9.69 -1.33
C LEU A 52 20.67 -9.48 -1.31
N GLU A 53 21.41 -10.11 -2.23
CA GLU A 53 22.86 -9.99 -2.26
C GLU A 53 23.31 -8.57 -2.64
N GLU A 54 22.58 -7.88 -3.53
CA GLU A 54 22.85 -6.48 -3.87
C GLU A 54 22.67 -5.57 -2.63
N ALA A 55 21.55 -5.70 -1.91
CA ALA A 55 21.30 -4.96 -0.68
C ALA A 55 22.38 -5.24 0.39
N LYS A 56 22.74 -6.50 0.59
CA LYS A 56 23.79 -6.91 1.54
C LYS A 56 25.16 -6.36 1.14
N ALA A 57 25.51 -6.38 -0.14
CA ALA A 57 26.77 -5.82 -0.64
C ALA A 57 26.85 -4.31 -0.37
N SER A 58 25.78 -3.58 -0.66
CA SER A 58 25.69 -2.14 -0.36
C SER A 58 25.86 -1.84 1.14
N LEU A 59 25.19 -2.60 1.99
CA LEU A 59 25.28 -2.44 3.45
C LEU A 59 26.68 -2.79 3.98
N ARG A 60 27.28 -3.88 3.49
CA ARG A 60 28.66 -4.28 3.89
C ARG A 60 29.71 -3.29 3.43
N ALA A 61 29.56 -2.73 2.23
CA ALA A 61 30.44 -1.67 1.72
C ALA A 61 30.42 -0.38 2.57
N ALA A 62 29.36 -0.20 3.35
CA ALA A 62 29.22 0.88 4.32
C ALA A 62 29.54 0.40 5.77
N ASP A 63 30.31 -0.68 5.94
CA ASP A 63 30.80 -1.23 7.21
C ASP A 63 29.70 -1.69 8.20
N TYR A 64 28.51 -2.04 7.72
CA TYR A 64 27.51 -2.73 8.57
C TYR A 64 27.80 -4.24 8.66
N ARG A 65 27.59 -4.80 9.84
CA ARG A 65 27.43 -6.26 9.97
C ARG A 65 26.03 -6.63 9.52
N VAL A 66 25.90 -7.50 8.51
CA VAL A 66 24.61 -7.83 7.89
C VAL A 66 24.24 -9.28 8.21
N SER A 67 23.03 -9.45 8.73
CA SER A 67 22.33 -10.72 8.86
C SER A 67 21.10 -10.74 7.95
N GLU A 68 20.55 -11.91 7.68
CA GLU A 68 19.37 -12.07 6.83
C GLU A 68 18.38 -13.04 7.42
N ILE A 69 17.09 -12.83 7.15
CA ILE A 69 15.99 -13.77 7.33
C ILE A 69 15.19 -13.75 6.03
N VAL A 70 14.92 -14.93 5.47
CA VAL A 70 14.07 -15.08 4.29
C VAL A 70 12.85 -15.89 4.66
N VAL A 71 11.68 -15.31 4.51
CA VAL A 71 10.39 -15.93 4.80
C VAL A 71 9.73 -16.44 3.51
N PRO A 72 8.78 -17.37 3.55
CA PRO A 72 7.98 -17.74 2.38
C PRO A 72 7.26 -16.53 1.80
N ALA A 73 7.18 -16.43 0.48
CA ALA A 73 6.42 -15.35 -0.17
C ALA A 73 4.90 -15.56 -0.04
N GLY A 74 4.15 -14.45 0.00
CA GLY A 74 2.69 -14.44 -0.04
C GLY A 74 2.02 -14.07 1.29
N GLU A 75 0.74 -13.71 1.20
CA GLU A 75 -0.05 -13.14 2.30
C GLU A 75 -0.17 -14.06 3.53
N LYS A 76 -0.09 -15.38 3.35
CA LYS A 76 -0.14 -16.35 4.45
C LYS A 76 1.03 -16.22 5.44
N THR A 77 2.15 -15.68 4.97
CA THR A 77 3.34 -15.42 5.81
C THR A 77 3.13 -14.29 6.80
N LYS A 78 2.16 -13.41 6.54
CA LYS A 78 1.82 -12.29 7.41
C LYS A 78 0.97 -12.77 8.59
N SER A 79 1.56 -13.55 9.49
CA SER A 79 0.91 -14.20 10.63
C SER A 79 1.67 -14.01 11.93
N VAL A 80 1.02 -14.29 13.06
CA VAL A 80 1.62 -14.23 14.40
C VAL A 80 2.69 -15.31 14.56
N GLU A 81 2.47 -16.48 13.97
CA GLU A 81 3.41 -17.62 14.02
C GLU A 81 4.74 -17.23 13.37
N VAL A 82 4.70 -16.70 12.14
CA VAL A 82 5.90 -16.26 11.42
C VAL A 82 6.56 -15.06 12.14
N ALA A 83 5.79 -14.16 12.71
CA ALA A 83 6.33 -13.08 13.53
C ALA A 83 7.09 -13.63 14.75
N GLY A 84 6.56 -14.68 15.40
CA GLY A 84 7.23 -15.40 16.49
C GLY A 84 8.57 -16.02 16.06
N GLU A 85 8.60 -16.69 14.91
CA GLU A 85 9.82 -17.25 14.34
C GLU A 85 10.88 -16.15 14.06
N ILE A 86 10.45 -15.03 13.55
CA ILE A 86 11.35 -13.87 13.31
C ILE A 86 11.90 -13.34 14.62
N TRP A 87 11.10 -13.15 15.68
CA TRP A 87 11.60 -12.69 16.98
C TRP A 87 12.63 -13.66 17.59
N GLU A 88 12.38 -14.96 17.53
CA GLU A 88 13.34 -15.97 17.98
C GLU A 88 14.65 -15.92 17.19
N ALA A 89 14.57 -15.78 15.87
CA ALA A 89 15.74 -15.60 15.01
C ALA A 89 16.51 -14.31 15.34
N MET A 90 15.81 -13.18 15.56
CA MET A 90 16.41 -11.91 15.96
C MET A 90 17.14 -12.02 17.30
N ALA A 91 16.54 -12.73 18.27
CA ALA A 91 17.17 -13.00 19.58
C ALA A 91 18.40 -13.89 19.42
N GLY A 92 18.32 -14.97 18.62
CA GLY A 92 19.46 -15.86 18.30
C GLY A 92 20.63 -15.12 17.63
N LEU A 93 20.32 -14.15 16.76
CA LEU A 93 21.30 -13.25 16.14
C LEU A 93 21.84 -12.19 17.10
N LYS A 94 21.37 -12.14 18.34
CA LYS A 94 21.76 -11.15 19.37
C LYS A 94 21.60 -9.70 18.88
N LEU A 95 20.47 -9.39 18.24
CA LEU A 95 20.15 -8.02 17.85
C LEU A 95 19.82 -7.20 19.12
N GLY A 96 20.41 -6.01 19.23
CA GLY A 96 20.14 -5.03 20.29
C GLY A 96 19.23 -3.90 19.81
N ARG A 97 18.89 -2.98 20.72
CA ARG A 97 18.11 -1.77 20.41
C ARG A 97 18.80 -0.81 19.45
N ASP A 98 20.10 -0.91 19.34
CA ASP A 98 20.98 -0.15 18.45
C ASP A 98 21.10 -0.74 17.05
N CYS A 99 20.42 -1.86 16.78
CA CYS A 99 20.34 -2.50 15.47
C CYS A 99 19.14 -1.98 14.66
N ALA A 100 19.12 -2.28 13.37
CA ALA A 100 18.00 -1.93 12.50
C ALA A 100 17.59 -3.12 11.61
N VAL A 101 16.32 -3.09 11.15
CA VAL A 101 15.76 -4.03 10.19
C VAL A 101 15.53 -3.31 8.87
N VAL A 102 15.99 -3.87 7.77
CA VAL A 102 15.64 -3.48 6.40
C VAL A 102 14.60 -4.46 5.87
N ALA A 103 13.43 -3.98 5.57
CA ALA A 103 12.34 -4.73 4.93
C ALA A 103 12.52 -4.69 3.41
N LEU A 104 13.14 -5.71 2.83
CA LEU A 104 13.38 -5.81 1.39
C LEU A 104 12.30 -6.66 0.73
N GLY A 105 11.22 -6.06 0.23
CA GLY A 105 10.11 -6.83 -0.33
C GLY A 105 8.88 -6.00 -0.67
N GLY A 106 7.78 -6.68 -0.97
CA GLY A 106 6.46 -6.06 -1.13
C GLY A 106 5.80 -5.68 0.19
N GLY A 107 4.52 -5.30 0.16
CA GLY A 107 3.75 -4.89 1.33
C GLY A 107 3.71 -5.92 2.46
N VAL A 108 3.66 -7.22 2.13
CA VAL A 108 3.70 -8.31 3.12
C VAL A 108 4.98 -8.27 3.96
N VAL A 109 6.13 -8.15 3.29
CA VAL A 109 7.44 -8.06 3.95
C VAL A 109 7.55 -6.76 4.74
N GLY A 110 7.09 -5.64 4.15
CA GLY A 110 7.11 -4.34 4.81
C GLY A 110 6.32 -4.31 6.11
N ASP A 111 5.11 -4.86 6.10
CA ASP A 111 4.22 -4.93 7.27
C ASP A 111 4.78 -5.88 8.33
N LEU A 112 5.24 -7.07 7.94
CA LEU A 112 5.78 -8.07 8.84
C LEU A 112 7.07 -7.60 9.51
N ALA A 113 8.00 -7.04 8.73
CA ALA A 113 9.24 -6.47 9.23
C ALA A 113 9.00 -5.27 10.15
N GLY A 114 8.09 -4.38 9.76
CA GLY A 114 7.72 -3.23 10.59
C GLY A 114 7.09 -3.66 11.91
N PHE A 115 6.19 -4.63 11.90
CA PHE A 115 5.56 -5.17 13.10
C PHE A 115 6.57 -5.86 14.02
N THR A 116 7.39 -6.75 13.47
CA THR A 116 8.40 -7.47 14.25
C THR A 116 9.46 -6.52 14.82
N ALA A 117 9.93 -5.54 14.06
CA ALA A 117 10.86 -4.52 14.55
C ALA A 117 10.25 -3.63 15.62
N SER A 118 8.98 -3.21 15.48
CA SER A 118 8.31 -2.32 16.43
C SER A 118 8.04 -2.97 17.80
N THR A 119 7.97 -4.30 17.84
CA THR A 119 7.67 -5.07 19.05
C THR A 119 8.91 -5.71 19.68
N PHE A 120 9.93 -6.06 18.87
CA PHE A 120 11.19 -6.61 19.35
C PHE A 120 11.93 -5.60 20.24
N MET A 121 12.39 -5.99 21.41
CA MET A 121 13.10 -5.14 22.40
C MET A 121 12.32 -3.84 22.77
N ARG A 122 10.99 -3.81 22.58
CA ARG A 122 10.07 -2.66 22.69
C ARG A 122 10.29 -1.60 21.62
N GLY A 123 10.80 -2.00 20.47
CA GLY A 123 11.03 -1.20 19.28
C GLY A 123 12.49 -1.04 18.90
N ILE A 124 12.82 -1.48 17.69
CA ILE A 124 14.09 -1.20 17.00
C ILE A 124 13.80 -0.49 15.68
N THR A 125 14.82 0.14 15.12
CA THR A 125 14.69 0.92 13.89
C THR A 125 14.28 0.03 12.70
N VAL A 126 13.34 0.49 11.88
CA VAL A 126 12.95 -0.13 10.61
C VAL A 126 13.24 0.80 9.44
N VAL A 127 13.69 0.22 8.34
CA VAL A 127 13.89 0.85 7.04
C VAL A 127 13.07 0.07 6.01
N GLN A 128 12.31 0.75 5.18
CA GLN A 128 11.56 0.13 4.10
C GLN A 128 12.37 0.15 2.81
N ALA A 129 12.50 -0.99 2.15
CA ALA A 129 13.07 -1.14 0.81
C ALA A 129 12.02 -1.86 -0.08
N PRO A 130 10.93 -1.13 -0.44
CA PRO A 130 9.82 -1.70 -1.20
C PRO A 130 10.27 -2.14 -2.59
N THR A 131 9.81 -3.31 -3.03
CA THR A 131 10.13 -3.91 -4.33
C THR A 131 8.93 -4.09 -5.25
N SER A 132 7.71 -3.79 -4.78
CA SER A 132 6.51 -3.75 -5.61
C SER A 132 5.99 -2.31 -5.74
N LEU A 133 5.30 -2.01 -6.85
CA LEU A 133 4.75 -0.67 -7.08
C LEU A 133 3.75 -0.29 -5.99
N LEU A 134 2.87 -1.23 -5.60
CA LEU A 134 1.93 -1.02 -4.48
C LEU A 134 2.65 -0.62 -3.19
N ALA A 135 3.75 -1.31 -2.85
CA ALA A 135 4.49 -0.97 -1.64
C ALA A 135 5.18 0.39 -1.75
N MET A 136 5.66 0.77 -2.92
CA MET A 136 6.29 2.08 -3.14
C MET A 136 5.31 3.23 -3.00
N VAL A 137 4.09 3.09 -3.51
CA VAL A 137 3.10 4.18 -3.53
C VAL A 137 2.19 4.23 -2.31
N ASP A 138 2.13 3.11 -1.56
CA ASP A 138 1.18 3.00 -0.45
C ASP A 138 1.82 2.43 0.83
N SER A 139 2.06 1.13 0.95
CA SER A 139 2.30 0.48 2.24
C SER A 139 3.60 0.88 2.95
N SER A 140 4.63 1.36 2.25
CA SER A 140 5.90 1.80 2.86
C SER A 140 5.81 3.16 3.58
N VAL A 141 4.71 3.90 3.42
CA VAL A 141 4.50 5.24 4.00
C VAL A 141 3.28 5.23 4.91
N GLY A 142 3.34 5.97 6.02
CA GLY A 142 2.22 6.11 6.96
C GLY A 142 2.30 5.22 8.21
N GLY A 143 3.30 4.33 8.27
CA GLY A 143 3.69 3.61 9.48
C GLY A 143 2.75 2.51 9.94
N LYS A 144 1.71 2.16 9.20
CA LYS A 144 0.88 0.99 9.51
C LYS A 144 1.69 -0.28 9.27
N THR A 145 1.79 -1.13 10.28
CA THR A 145 2.44 -2.44 10.21
C THR A 145 1.58 -3.45 10.93
N GLY A 146 1.63 -4.72 10.54
CA GLY A 146 0.78 -5.68 11.23
C GLY A 146 0.79 -7.07 10.61
N VAL A 147 0.03 -7.94 11.26
CA VAL A 147 -0.16 -9.34 10.88
C VAL A 147 -1.64 -9.69 10.85
N ASN A 148 -1.95 -10.77 10.16
CA ASN A 148 -3.29 -11.29 10.01
C ASN A 148 -3.63 -12.26 11.14
N LEU A 149 -4.91 -12.36 11.46
CA LEU A 149 -5.49 -13.41 12.29
C LEU A 149 -6.48 -14.24 11.46
N SER A 150 -6.89 -15.39 11.97
CA SER A 150 -7.97 -16.18 11.38
C SER A 150 -9.29 -15.40 11.25
N ALA A 151 -9.50 -14.42 12.13
CA ALA A 151 -10.68 -13.56 12.13
C ALA A 151 -10.67 -12.46 11.05
N GLY A 152 -9.49 -12.12 10.50
CA GLY A 152 -9.38 -11.08 9.47
C GLY A 152 -7.94 -10.57 9.25
N LYS A 153 -7.76 -9.82 8.17
CA LYS A 153 -6.48 -9.19 7.82
C LYS A 153 -6.19 -7.98 8.71
N ASN A 154 -4.90 -7.75 9.00
CA ASN A 154 -4.36 -6.54 9.64
C ASN A 154 -4.97 -6.19 11.02
N LEU A 155 -5.50 -7.16 11.75
CA LEU A 155 -6.17 -6.92 13.03
C LEU A 155 -5.19 -6.69 14.19
N VAL A 156 -3.95 -7.13 14.05
CA VAL A 156 -2.89 -6.95 15.05
C VAL A 156 -1.75 -6.18 14.40
N GLY A 157 -1.40 -5.03 14.97
CA GLY A 157 -0.37 -4.18 14.36
C GLY A 157 0.04 -3.00 15.24
N THR A 158 0.95 -2.22 14.70
CA THR A 158 1.47 -0.99 15.33
C THR A 158 1.53 0.15 14.33
N PHE A 159 1.57 1.38 14.86
CA PHE A 159 1.92 2.56 14.06
C PHE A 159 3.41 2.87 14.29
N THR A 160 4.25 2.48 13.32
CA THR A 160 5.70 2.64 13.41
C THR A 160 6.24 3.25 12.12
N GLN A 161 6.66 4.52 12.19
CA GLN A 161 7.25 5.18 11.03
C GLN A 161 8.63 4.58 10.72
N PRO A 162 8.96 4.32 9.45
CA PRO A 162 10.30 3.93 9.06
C PRO A 162 11.27 5.11 9.29
N ALA A 163 12.54 4.78 9.52
CA ALA A 163 13.58 5.81 9.57
C ALA A 163 14.03 6.28 8.17
N TYR A 164 13.74 5.48 7.15
CA TYR A 164 14.09 5.75 5.74
C TYR A 164 13.30 4.82 4.82
N VAL A 165 13.02 5.27 3.59
CA VAL A 165 12.44 4.45 2.53
C VAL A 165 13.32 4.49 1.29
N CYS A 166 13.74 3.31 0.82
CA CYS A 166 14.57 3.10 -0.37
C CYS A 166 13.71 2.52 -1.50
N ALA A 167 13.04 3.35 -2.28
CA ALA A 167 12.19 2.95 -3.40
C ALA A 167 13.01 2.82 -4.70
N SER A 168 13.65 1.66 -4.88
CA SER A 168 14.44 1.38 -6.08
C SER A 168 13.55 0.99 -7.25
N THR A 169 13.37 1.89 -8.23
CA THR A 169 12.57 1.59 -9.43
C THR A 169 13.16 0.47 -10.30
N LYS A 170 14.43 0.12 -10.12
CA LYS A 170 15.08 -1.06 -10.73
C LYS A 170 14.34 -2.35 -10.39
N THR A 171 13.83 -2.48 -9.16
CA THR A 171 13.13 -3.70 -8.70
C THR A 171 11.81 -3.93 -9.44
N LEU A 172 11.23 -2.88 -10.00
CA LEU A 172 9.99 -2.93 -10.76
C LEU A 172 10.14 -3.62 -12.13
N SER A 173 11.38 -3.73 -12.64
CA SER A 173 11.64 -4.40 -13.92
C SER A 173 11.33 -5.91 -13.90
N THR A 174 11.41 -6.54 -12.73
CA THR A 174 11.07 -7.97 -12.53
C THR A 174 9.67 -8.18 -11.96
N LEU A 175 8.94 -7.07 -11.68
CA LEU A 175 7.61 -7.17 -11.09
C LEU A 175 6.61 -7.77 -12.11
N PRO A 176 5.85 -8.83 -11.75
CA PRO A 176 4.81 -9.38 -12.62
C PRO A 176 3.77 -8.33 -13.02
N SER A 177 3.22 -8.44 -14.24
CA SER A 177 2.26 -7.45 -14.75
C SER A 177 1.01 -7.32 -13.88
N ARG A 178 0.57 -8.40 -13.24
CA ARG A 178 -0.54 -8.38 -12.27
C ARG A 178 -0.24 -7.49 -11.05
N GLU A 179 0.98 -7.58 -10.51
CA GLU A 179 1.42 -6.79 -9.37
C GLU A 179 1.71 -5.34 -9.76
N TRP A 180 2.12 -5.11 -11.02
CA TRP A 180 2.23 -3.77 -11.59
C TRP A 180 0.86 -3.08 -11.64
N ALA A 181 -0.13 -3.71 -12.27
CA ALA A 181 -1.50 -3.19 -12.36
C ALA A 181 -2.09 -2.96 -10.95
N CYS A 182 -1.76 -3.83 -9.98
CA CYS A 182 -2.16 -3.64 -8.59
C CYS A 182 -1.68 -2.29 -8.03
N GLY A 183 -0.42 -1.93 -8.25
CA GLY A 183 0.10 -0.62 -7.85
C GLY A 183 -0.52 0.55 -8.63
N CYS A 184 -0.80 0.36 -9.93
CA CYS A 184 -1.47 1.37 -10.75
C CYS A 184 -2.87 1.71 -10.20
N GLY A 185 -3.58 0.74 -9.60
CA GLY A 185 -4.88 0.97 -8.95
C GLY A 185 -4.78 1.97 -7.80
N GLU A 186 -3.74 1.88 -6.97
CA GLU A 186 -3.51 2.79 -5.86
C GLU A 186 -3.04 4.18 -6.34
N ILE A 187 -2.28 4.24 -7.44
CA ILE A 187 -1.91 5.52 -8.06
C ILE A 187 -3.16 6.22 -8.60
N ALA A 188 -4.02 5.49 -9.34
CA ALA A 188 -5.29 6.02 -9.84
C ALA A 188 -6.20 6.50 -8.71
N LYS A 189 -6.33 5.71 -7.63
CA LYS A 189 -7.08 6.11 -6.44
C LYS A 189 -6.55 7.43 -5.88
N SER A 190 -5.25 7.53 -5.69
CA SER A 190 -4.61 8.73 -5.15
C SER A 190 -4.85 9.93 -6.04
N SER A 191 -4.76 9.79 -7.35
CA SER A 191 -4.95 10.89 -8.30
C SER A 191 -6.38 11.43 -8.31
N VAL A 192 -7.40 10.56 -8.22
CA VAL A 192 -8.82 10.97 -8.17
C VAL A 192 -9.14 11.76 -6.90
N ILE A 193 -8.53 11.38 -5.78
CA ILE A 193 -8.83 11.95 -4.45
C ILE A 193 -8.00 13.20 -4.15
N ASP A 194 -6.78 13.28 -4.68
CA ASP A 194 -5.83 14.35 -4.36
C ASP A 194 -6.21 15.67 -5.03
N SER A 195 -6.10 15.73 -6.35
CA SER A 195 -6.22 17.00 -7.08
C SER A 195 -6.40 16.80 -8.59
N ASP A 196 -6.98 17.83 -9.23
CA ASP A 196 -7.05 17.94 -10.68
C ASP A 196 -5.67 17.84 -11.33
N GLU A 197 -4.66 18.49 -10.75
CA GLU A 197 -3.30 18.48 -11.29
C GLU A 197 -2.75 17.06 -11.38
N PHE A 198 -2.88 16.27 -10.32
CA PHE A 198 -2.36 14.90 -10.32
C PHE A 198 -3.17 14.01 -11.26
N PHE A 199 -4.50 14.15 -11.27
CA PHE A 199 -5.37 13.35 -12.14
C PHE A 199 -5.10 13.59 -13.62
N PHE A 200 -5.04 14.85 -14.06
CA PHE A 200 -4.79 15.17 -15.46
C PHE A 200 -3.37 14.80 -15.88
N TRP A 201 -2.38 15.07 -15.00
CA TRP A 201 -1.02 14.61 -15.27
C TRP A 201 -0.97 13.07 -15.45
N LEU A 202 -1.66 12.32 -14.61
CA LEU A 202 -1.70 10.86 -14.71
C LEU A 202 -2.42 10.40 -15.97
N SER A 203 -3.53 11.04 -16.33
CA SER A 203 -4.29 10.75 -17.54
C SER A 203 -3.43 10.96 -18.80
N ASP A 204 -2.70 12.07 -18.88
CA ASP A 204 -1.81 12.37 -20.00
C ASP A 204 -0.63 11.38 -20.09
N ASN A 205 -0.26 10.73 -18.98
CA ASN A 205 0.88 9.81 -18.88
C ASN A 205 0.47 8.35 -18.65
N ALA A 206 -0.84 8.01 -18.71
CA ALA A 206 -1.34 6.68 -18.36
C ALA A 206 -0.72 5.57 -19.22
N SER A 207 -0.63 5.75 -20.54
CA SER A 207 0.02 4.82 -21.47
C SER A 207 1.52 4.64 -21.18
N ALA A 208 2.23 5.71 -20.84
CA ALA A 208 3.64 5.67 -20.46
C ALA A 208 3.83 4.92 -19.14
N LEU A 209 2.98 5.16 -18.14
CA LEU A 209 2.99 4.41 -16.89
C LEU A 209 2.67 2.94 -17.11
N ALA A 210 1.65 2.62 -17.91
CA ALA A 210 1.28 1.24 -18.23
C ALA A 210 2.43 0.49 -18.93
N SER A 211 3.21 1.18 -19.78
CA SER A 211 4.43 0.64 -20.44
C SER A 211 5.69 0.70 -19.56
N ARG A 212 5.57 1.12 -18.30
CA ARG A 212 6.64 1.17 -17.30
C ARG A 212 7.75 2.16 -17.64
N ASP A 213 7.39 3.31 -18.24
CA ASP A 213 8.36 4.39 -18.43
C ASP A 213 8.98 4.77 -17.10
N ARG A 214 10.29 4.94 -17.08
CA ARG A 214 11.06 5.09 -15.83
C ARG A 214 10.81 6.42 -15.14
N ASP A 215 10.74 7.49 -15.90
CA ASP A 215 10.62 8.84 -15.37
C ASP A 215 9.18 9.09 -14.93
N VAL A 216 8.20 8.67 -15.73
CA VAL A 216 6.77 8.71 -15.38
C VAL A 216 6.50 7.84 -14.14
N THR A 217 7.10 6.66 -14.06
CA THR A 217 6.95 5.79 -12.89
C THR A 217 7.49 6.45 -11.62
N ALA A 218 8.69 7.05 -11.69
CA ALA A 218 9.29 7.73 -10.54
C ALA A 218 8.45 8.92 -10.08
N GLU A 219 7.91 9.70 -11.01
CA GLU A 219 7.03 10.83 -10.73
C GLU A 219 5.69 10.37 -10.13
N ALA A 220 5.05 9.33 -10.68
CA ALA A 220 3.82 8.77 -10.15
C ALA A 220 3.98 8.27 -8.71
N ILE A 221 5.11 7.61 -8.41
CA ILE A 221 5.47 7.19 -7.05
C ILE A 221 5.60 8.42 -6.14
N ALA A 222 6.32 9.44 -6.57
CA ALA A 222 6.54 10.64 -5.76
C ALA A 222 5.23 11.37 -5.45
N ARG A 223 4.37 11.60 -6.43
CA ARG A 223 3.06 12.25 -6.24
C ARG A 223 2.15 11.47 -5.29
N SER A 224 2.08 10.14 -5.46
CA SER A 224 1.31 9.27 -4.56
C SER A 224 1.81 9.32 -3.11
N ILE A 225 3.13 9.34 -2.91
CA ILE A 225 3.74 9.45 -1.59
C ILE A 225 3.46 10.81 -0.95
N VAL A 226 3.59 11.91 -1.70
CA VAL A 226 3.30 13.27 -1.20
C VAL A 226 1.85 13.34 -0.73
N PHE A 227 0.89 12.96 -1.59
CA PHE A 227 -0.51 12.91 -1.23
C PHE A 227 -0.75 12.11 0.05
N LYS A 228 -0.25 10.87 0.10
CA LYS A 228 -0.43 10.02 1.27
C LYS A 228 0.19 10.60 2.54
N ALA A 229 1.38 11.18 2.43
CA ALA A 229 2.07 11.83 3.55
C ALA A 229 1.26 13.00 4.10
N ASP A 230 0.68 13.83 3.25
CA ASP A 230 -0.14 14.97 3.63
C ASP A 230 -1.43 14.52 4.35
N VAL A 231 -2.09 13.48 3.85
CA VAL A 231 -3.25 12.88 4.50
C VAL A 231 -2.88 12.31 5.89
N VAL A 232 -1.78 11.56 5.98
CA VAL A 232 -1.30 10.97 7.24
C VAL A 232 -0.86 12.04 8.23
N ALA A 233 -0.23 13.13 7.79
CA ALA A 233 0.17 14.23 8.65
C ALA A 233 -1.03 14.91 9.33
N GLN A 234 -2.17 14.99 8.64
CA GLN A 234 -3.41 15.57 9.16
C GLN A 234 -4.15 14.63 10.14
N ASP A 235 -3.97 13.31 10.05
CA ASP A 235 -4.70 12.32 10.86
C ASP A 235 -3.83 11.10 11.19
N LYS A 236 -2.85 11.27 12.07
CA LYS A 236 -1.81 10.26 12.39
C LYS A 236 -2.38 8.93 12.89
N THR A 237 -3.48 8.96 13.66
CA THR A 237 -4.06 7.79 14.34
C THR A 237 -5.40 7.34 13.78
N GLU A 238 -5.82 7.86 12.62
CA GLU A 238 -7.14 7.58 12.02
C GLU A 238 -8.33 7.90 12.93
N SER A 239 -8.23 8.96 13.71
CA SER A 239 -9.27 9.36 14.67
C SER A 239 -10.09 10.56 14.19
N ARG A 240 -9.64 11.27 13.15
CA ARG A 240 -10.25 12.51 12.63
C ARG A 240 -11.11 12.29 11.38
N GLY A 241 -11.07 11.11 10.78
CA GLY A 241 -11.78 10.78 9.55
C GLY A 241 -11.11 11.26 8.26
N VAL A 242 -9.99 11.99 8.33
CA VAL A 242 -9.28 12.49 7.14
C VAL A 242 -8.71 11.32 6.33
N ARG A 243 -8.14 10.31 7.00
CA ARG A 243 -7.58 9.12 6.34
C ARG A 243 -8.62 8.21 5.69
N GLU A 244 -9.91 8.44 5.93
CA GLU A 244 -10.97 7.66 5.27
C GLU A 244 -10.93 7.82 3.74
N CYS A 245 -10.44 8.96 3.21
CA CYS A 245 -10.28 9.17 1.78
C CYS A 245 -9.39 8.10 1.11
N LEU A 246 -8.40 7.58 1.83
CA LEU A 246 -7.54 6.49 1.34
C LEU A 246 -8.29 5.19 1.10
N ASN A 247 -9.52 5.06 1.63
CA ASN A 247 -10.40 3.90 1.42
C ASN A 247 -11.32 4.07 0.19
N TYR A 248 -11.08 5.06 -0.68
CA TYR A 248 -11.84 5.16 -1.93
C TYR A 248 -11.73 3.87 -2.76
N GLY A 249 -12.87 3.31 -3.15
CA GLY A 249 -12.96 2.01 -3.82
C GLY A 249 -12.85 0.78 -2.91
N HIS A 250 -12.30 0.91 -1.72
CA HIS A 250 -12.02 -0.24 -0.85
C HIS A 250 -13.27 -0.91 -0.27
N THR A 251 -14.38 -0.18 -0.07
CA THR A 251 -15.60 -0.73 0.52
C THR A 251 -16.16 -1.89 -0.32
N LEU A 252 -16.26 -1.73 -1.64
CA LEU A 252 -16.63 -2.83 -2.54
C LEU A 252 -15.41 -3.73 -2.82
N GLY A 253 -14.22 -3.16 -2.99
CA GLY A 253 -13.01 -3.91 -3.30
C GLY A 253 -12.74 -5.05 -2.32
N HIS A 254 -12.80 -4.79 -1.01
CA HIS A 254 -12.63 -5.82 0.02
C HIS A 254 -13.73 -6.90 -0.03
N ALA A 255 -14.97 -6.51 -0.35
CA ALA A 255 -16.04 -7.50 -0.52
C ALA A 255 -15.80 -8.39 -1.75
N VAL A 256 -15.29 -7.84 -2.85
CA VAL A 256 -14.85 -8.59 -4.03
C VAL A 256 -13.74 -9.57 -3.67
N GLU A 257 -12.66 -9.12 -3.01
CA GLU A 257 -11.56 -9.99 -2.58
C GLU A 257 -12.04 -11.14 -1.68
N SER A 258 -12.94 -10.84 -0.76
CA SER A 258 -13.47 -11.82 0.20
C SER A 258 -14.34 -12.88 -0.47
N LEU A 259 -15.29 -12.48 -1.33
CA LEU A 259 -16.27 -13.37 -1.93
C LEU A 259 -15.74 -14.13 -3.15
N ALA A 260 -14.88 -13.51 -3.95
CA ALA A 260 -14.21 -14.20 -5.05
C ALA A 260 -13.11 -15.16 -4.58
N GLY A 261 -12.71 -15.06 -3.31
CA GLY A 261 -11.58 -15.76 -2.71
C GLY A 261 -10.27 -15.00 -2.89
N TYR A 262 -9.58 -14.80 -1.77
CA TYR A 262 -8.30 -14.06 -1.76
C TYR A 262 -7.31 -14.61 -2.77
N GLY A 263 -6.76 -13.74 -3.60
CA GLY A 263 -5.79 -14.09 -4.65
C GLY A 263 -6.41 -14.35 -6.02
N THR A 264 -7.74 -14.45 -6.16
CA THR A 264 -8.43 -14.54 -7.47
C THR A 264 -8.21 -13.26 -8.26
N TYR A 265 -8.52 -12.12 -7.69
CA TYR A 265 -8.20 -10.80 -8.22
C TYR A 265 -7.05 -10.16 -7.44
N SER A 266 -6.27 -9.29 -8.08
CA SER A 266 -5.31 -8.46 -7.35
C SER A 266 -6.06 -7.40 -6.55
N HIS A 267 -5.45 -6.93 -5.45
CA HIS A 267 -6.03 -5.87 -4.63
C HIS A 267 -6.38 -4.63 -5.47
N GLY A 268 -5.44 -4.16 -6.31
CA GLY A 268 -5.70 -2.99 -7.16
C GLY A 268 -6.82 -3.19 -8.18
N ALA A 269 -7.01 -4.40 -8.72
CA ALA A 269 -8.14 -4.69 -9.60
C ALA A 269 -9.49 -4.65 -8.84
N ALA A 270 -9.51 -5.17 -7.62
CA ALA A 270 -10.70 -5.11 -6.76
C ALA A 270 -11.02 -3.67 -6.32
N VAL A 271 -10.00 -2.88 -5.98
CA VAL A 271 -10.14 -1.46 -5.64
C VAL A 271 -10.60 -0.64 -6.86
N ALA A 272 -10.05 -0.88 -8.05
CA ALA A 272 -10.49 -0.23 -9.29
C ALA A 272 -11.98 -0.50 -9.58
N GLU A 273 -12.43 -1.74 -9.39
CA GLU A 273 -13.85 -2.07 -9.49
C GLU A 273 -14.69 -1.33 -8.45
N GLY A 274 -14.18 -1.23 -7.23
CA GLY A 274 -14.81 -0.46 -6.15
C GLY A 274 -14.87 1.04 -6.44
N MET A 275 -13.85 1.61 -7.08
CA MET A 275 -13.86 3.00 -7.54
C MET A 275 -14.94 3.23 -8.61
N ARG A 276 -15.07 2.31 -9.59
CA ARG A 276 -16.14 2.36 -10.60
C ARG A 276 -17.52 2.35 -9.95
N PHE A 277 -17.71 1.49 -8.95
CA PHE A 277 -18.96 1.43 -8.19
C PHE A 277 -19.22 2.72 -7.41
N ALA A 278 -18.23 3.19 -6.64
CA ALA A 278 -18.38 4.37 -5.80
C ALA A 278 -18.65 5.65 -6.62
N ALA A 279 -18.02 5.81 -7.79
CA ALA A 279 -18.29 6.92 -8.68
C ALA A 279 -19.74 6.91 -9.24
N ARG A 280 -20.25 5.73 -9.62
CA ARG A 280 -21.65 5.58 -10.07
C ARG A 280 -22.65 5.79 -8.94
N LEU A 281 -22.33 5.30 -7.74
CA LEU A 281 -23.13 5.57 -6.54
C LEU A 281 -23.13 7.09 -6.24
N GLY A 282 -21.96 7.73 -6.33
CA GLY A 282 -21.84 9.19 -6.19
C GLY A 282 -22.68 9.97 -7.20
N ALA A 283 -22.73 9.50 -8.45
CA ALA A 283 -23.58 10.12 -9.47
C ALA A 283 -25.07 10.03 -9.14
N ALA A 284 -25.48 8.96 -8.47
CA ALA A 284 -26.89 8.77 -8.08
C ALA A 284 -27.28 9.60 -6.84
N ILE A 285 -26.38 9.71 -5.84
CA ILE A 285 -26.78 10.24 -4.53
C ILE A 285 -25.97 11.46 -4.05
N ALA A 286 -24.83 11.78 -4.69
CA ALA A 286 -23.91 12.84 -4.25
C ALA A 286 -23.68 13.93 -5.31
N GLY A 287 -24.23 13.79 -6.52
CA GLY A 287 -24.11 14.79 -7.57
C GLY A 287 -22.80 14.70 -8.39
N THR A 288 -22.04 13.61 -8.27
CA THR A 288 -20.88 13.35 -9.13
C THR A 288 -21.27 13.43 -10.60
N SER A 289 -20.53 14.20 -11.40
CA SER A 289 -20.86 14.33 -12.82
C SER A 289 -20.56 13.04 -13.58
N ILE A 290 -21.31 12.79 -14.66
CA ILE A 290 -21.05 11.62 -15.53
C ILE A 290 -19.67 11.73 -16.22
N ASP A 291 -19.16 12.94 -16.39
CA ASP A 291 -17.86 13.17 -17.00
C ASP A 291 -16.72 12.74 -16.05
N VAL A 292 -16.86 12.96 -14.74
CA VAL A 292 -15.93 12.39 -13.72
C VAL A 292 -15.95 10.88 -13.76
N VAL A 293 -17.14 10.26 -13.81
CA VAL A 293 -17.27 8.80 -13.90
C VAL A 293 -16.54 8.26 -15.13
N ARG A 294 -16.75 8.88 -16.30
CA ARG A 294 -16.13 8.48 -17.58
C ARG A 294 -14.62 8.69 -17.57
N ALA A 295 -14.17 9.84 -17.08
CA ALA A 295 -12.74 10.16 -17.01
C ALA A 295 -11.99 9.14 -16.15
N GLN A 296 -12.55 8.80 -14.98
CA GLN A 296 -11.99 7.76 -14.13
C GLN A 296 -12.00 6.37 -14.77
N ASP A 297 -13.11 5.97 -15.42
CA ASP A 297 -13.19 4.67 -16.09
C ASP A 297 -12.13 4.55 -17.19
N ASN A 298 -11.97 5.60 -18.00
CA ASN A 298 -10.96 5.64 -19.05
C ASN A 298 -9.54 5.51 -18.48
N LEU A 299 -9.23 6.26 -17.44
CA LEU A 299 -7.93 6.18 -16.76
C LEU A 299 -7.65 4.76 -16.26
N LEU A 300 -8.63 4.11 -15.61
CA LEU A 300 -8.47 2.75 -15.09
C LEU A 300 -8.25 1.74 -16.24
N ASP A 301 -8.98 1.88 -17.35
CA ASP A 301 -8.82 1.01 -18.52
C ASP A 301 -7.44 1.17 -19.15
N GLU A 302 -6.95 2.40 -19.31
CA GLU A 302 -5.61 2.68 -19.86
C GLU A 302 -4.48 2.15 -18.96
N LEU A 303 -4.70 2.13 -17.64
CA LEU A 303 -3.75 1.56 -16.68
C LEU A 303 -3.80 0.02 -16.59
N GLY A 304 -4.60 -0.64 -17.46
CA GLY A 304 -4.72 -2.10 -17.48
C GLY A 304 -5.58 -2.67 -16.35
N LEU A 305 -6.53 -1.90 -15.86
CA LEU A 305 -7.49 -2.26 -14.83
C LEU A 305 -8.94 -2.24 -15.39
N PRO A 306 -9.28 -3.12 -16.34
CA PRO A 306 -10.63 -3.16 -16.89
C PRO A 306 -11.65 -3.56 -15.83
N ALA A 307 -12.93 -3.25 -16.11
CA ALA A 307 -14.03 -3.71 -15.28
C ALA A 307 -14.01 -5.24 -15.14
N LEU A 308 -14.26 -5.72 -13.93
CA LEU A 308 -14.29 -7.16 -13.67
C LEU A 308 -15.53 -7.79 -14.31
N SER A 309 -15.40 -9.02 -14.78
CA SER A 309 -16.51 -9.83 -15.32
C SER A 309 -17.20 -10.70 -14.24
N TRP A 310 -16.83 -10.53 -12.96
CA TRP A 310 -17.34 -11.28 -11.85
C TRP A 310 -18.32 -10.46 -11.01
N SER A 311 -19.33 -11.13 -10.46
CA SER A 311 -20.26 -10.56 -9.49
C SER A 311 -20.68 -11.60 -8.46
N ALA A 312 -21.34 -11.13 -7.39
CA ALA A 312 -21.98 -11.96 -6.38
C ALA A 312 -23.40 -11.42 -6.08
N ALA A 313 -24.15 -12.16 -5.29
CA ALA A 313 -25.47 -11.70 -4.85
C ALA A 313 -25.33 -10.38 -4.04
N PRO A 314 -26.19 -9.37 -4.29
CA PRO A 314 -26.14 -8.08 -3.59
C PRO A 314 -26.16 -8.22 -2.07
N GLU A 315 -26.93 -9.15 -1.55
CA GLU A 315 -27.08 -9.42 -0.12
C GLU A 315 -25.79 -9.95 0.50
N ASP A 316 -25.08 -10.83 -0.21
CA ASP A 316 -23.79 -11.37 0.23
C ASP A 316 -22.72 -10.26 0.23
N MET A 317 -22.70 -9.41 -0.80
CA MET A 317 -21.80 -8.26 -0.88
C MET A 317 -22.02 -7.30 0.28
N LEU A 318 -23.28 -6.92 0.55
CA LEU A 318 -23.64 -6.04 1.65
C LEU A 318 -23.27 -6.66 3.01
N ALA A 319 -23.51 -7.96 3.19
CA ALA A 319 -23.17 -8.66 4.42
C ALA A 319 -21.65 -8.65 4.71
N VAL A 320 -20.80 -8.74 3.68
CA VAL A 320 -19.35 -8.63 3.82
C VAL A 320 -18.96 -7.20 4.15
N MET A 321 -19.48 -6.19 3.44
CA MET A 321 -19.22 -4.78 3.71
C MET A 321 -19.56 -4.41 5.17
N LYS A 322 -20.67 -4.90 5.70
CA LYS A 322 -21.07 -4.68 7.09
C LYS A 322 -20.16 -5.35 8.11
N ARG A 323 -19.62 -6.53 7.80
CA ARG A 323 -18.67 -7.22 8.68
C ARG A 323 -17.37 -6.44 8.82
N ASP A 324 -16.84 -5.88 7.75
CA ASP A 324 -15.66 -5.04 7.75
C ASP A 324 -15.85 -3.76 8.60
N LYS A 325 -17.08 -3.26 8.70
CA LYS A 325 -17.47 -2.04 9.42
C LYS A 325 -18.09 -2.28 10.81
N LYS A 326 -18.25 -3.51 11.28
CA LYS A 326 -18.90 -3.82 12.59
C LYS A 326 -18.27 -3.11 13.78
N ALA A 327 -16.98 -2.84 13.75
CA ALA A 327 -16.30 -2.06 14.80
C ALA A 327 -16.75 -0.57 14.85
N ARG A 328 -17.53 -0.10 13.87
CA ARG A 328 -17.98 1.31 13.73
C ARG A 328 -19.52 1.44 13.67
N GLY A 329 -20.28 0.57 14.32
CA GLY A 329 -21.74 0.69 14.46
C GLY A 329 -22.56 0.05 13.34
N GLY A 330 -21.95 -0.68 12.39
CA GLY A 330 -22.66 -1.49 11.39
C GLY A 330 -23.23 -0.71 10.19
N VAL A 331 -23.05 0.61 10.14
CA VAL A 331 -23.42 1.45 8.99
C VAL A 331 -22.29 1.43 7.97
N VAL A 332 -22.65 1.22 6.70
CA VAL A 332 -21.67 1.25 5.61
C VAL A 332 -21.45 2.68 5.14
N LYS A 333 -20.16 3.08 5.12
CA LYS A 333 -19.73 4.37 4.62
C LYS A 333 -18.96 4.19 3.32
N PHE A 334 -19.23 5.09 2.37
CA PHE A 334 -18.48 5.20 1.12
C PHE A 334 -17.75 6.54 1.05
N VAL A 335 -16.54 6.50 0.56
CA VAL A 335 -15.90 7.69 0.00
C VAL A 335 -16.47 7.86 -1.39
N LEU A 336 -17.16 8.98 -1.63
CA LEU A 336 -17.79 9.31 -2.91
C LEU A 336 -17.07 10.52 -3.52
N PRO A 337 -16.60 10.45 -4.77
CA PRO A 337 -16.07 11.62 -5.44
C PRO A 337 -17.22 12.59 -5.74
N LEU A 338 -17.06 13.86 -5.46
CA LEU A 338 -17.96 14.92 -5.90
C LEU A 338 -17.48 15.48 -7.24
N ASP A 339 -16.17 15.65 -7.33
CA ASP A 339 -15.41 16.02 -8.51
C ASP A 339 -14.00 15.43 -8.36
N ILE A 340 -13.12 15.56 -9.34
CA ILE A 340 -11.71 15.22 -9.19
C ILE A 340 -11.12 16.12 -8.09
N GLY A 341 -10.37 15.53 -7.16
CA GLY A 341 -9.81 16.23 -6.00
C GLY A 341 -10.83 16.63 -4.94
N GLN A 342 -12.10 16.31 -5.13
CA GLN A 342 -13.18 16.61 -4.18
C GLN A 342 -13.96 15.35 -3.84
N TRP A 343 -14.12 15.08 -2.56
CA TRP A 343 -14.78 13.87 -2.08
C TRP A 343 -15.52 14.14 -0.77
N GLU A 344 -16.45 13.27 -0.47
CA GLU A 344 -17.09 13.20 0.83
C GLU A 344 -17.15 11.78 1.37
N LEU A 345 -17.22 11.65 2.69
CA LEU A 345 -17.52 10.39 3.35
C LEU A 345 -19.02 10.37 3.67
N ARG A 346 -19.78 9.49 3.04
CA ARG A 346 -21.23 9.40 3.21
C ARG A 346 -21.66 8.05 3.75
N GLU A 347 -22.52 8.07 4.77
CA GLU A 347 -23.32 6.93 5.20
C GLU A 347 -24.41 6.64 4.16
N VAL A 348 -24.56 5.39 3.78
CA VAL A 348 -25.51 4.99 2.75
C VAL A 348 -26.42 3.91 3.31
N GLU A 349 -27.73 4.09 3.14
CA GLU A 349 -28.74 3.15 3.59
C GLU A 349 -28.68 1.83 2.80
N ASP A 350 -29.03 0.73 3.46
CA ASP A 350 -28.90 -0.62 2.92
C ASP A 350 -29.68 -0.85 1.64
N ASP A 351 -30.89 -0.31 1.53
CA ASP A 351 -31.75 -0.42 0.36
C ASP A 351 -31.13 0.26 -0.86
N VAL A 352 -30.52 1.44 -0.68
CA VAL A 352 -29.79 2.14 -1.73
C VAL A 352 -28.55 1.33 -2.17
N ILE A 353 -27.80 0.78 -1.21
CA ILE A 353 -26.64 -0.07 -1.52
C ILE A 353 -27.10 -1.31 -2.31
N LEU A 354 -28.15 -1.99 -1.89
CA LEU A 354 -28.67 -3.19 -2.56
C LEU A 354 -29.15 -2.89 -3.99
N GLU A 355 -29.84 -1.77 -4.20
CA GLU A 355 -30.26 -1.34 -5.54
C GLU A 355 -29.06 -1.18 -6.47
N HIS A 356 -28.04 -0.46 -6.01
CA HIS A 356 -26.83 -0.22 -6.80
C HIS A 356 -25.98 -1.48 -7.00
N LEU A 357 -25.88 -2.36 -6.00
CA LEU A 357 -25.23 -3.67 -6.14
C LEU A 357 -25.97 -4.56 -7.17
N ALA A 358 -27.31 -4.54 -7.17
CA ALA A 358 -28.09 -5.27 -8.17
C ALA A 358 -27.86 -4.72 -9.59
N ALA A 359 -27.77 -3.39 -9.75
CA ALA A 359 -27.42 -2.77 -11.02
C ALA A 359 -25.99 -3.14 -11.45
N TRP A 360 -25.04 -3.09 -10.53
CA TRP A 360 -23.64 -3.50 -10.76
C TRP A 360 -23.55 -4.97 -11.18
N ALA A 361 -24.23 -5.88 -10.47
CA ALA A 361 -24.21 -7.30 -10.80
C ALA A 361 -24.79 -7.60 -12.19
N ARG A 362 -25.83 -6.86 -12.62
CA ARG A 362 -26.42 -7.00 -13.98
C ARG A 362 -25.48 -6.48 -15.08
N SER A 363 -24.52 -5.62 -14.77
CA SER A 363 -23.55 -5.08 -15.72
C SER A 363 -22.37 -6.02 -16.00
N LYS A 364 -22.27 -7.13 -15.30
CA LYS A 364 -21.20 -8.16 -15.38
C LYS A 364 -21.63 -9.32 -16.24
#